data_25219b1060b85792d289c47879eb896a
#
_entry.id   25219b1060b85792d289c47879eb896a
#
_cell.length_a   1.000
_cell.length_b   1.000
_cell.length_c   1.000
_cell.angle_alpha   90.00
_cell.angle_beta   90.00
_cell.angle_gamma   90.00
#
_symmetry.space_group_name_H-M   'P 1'
#
loop_
_entity.id
_entity.type
_entity.pdbx_description
1 polymer ?
#
loop_
_entity_poly.entity_id
_entity_poly.type
_entity_poly.pdbx_seq_one_letter_code
_entity_poly.pdbx_strand_id
1 'polypeptide(L)'
;MTLKKKRKSLNKKLWLSLWAELGAAPITEAFLSSEDTYVEGLCDSDGSVIVNPAHNTVDTVIHELLHRMYPERSERSVRRTTSMLRETLSDSEVQLFYEEYKRRRKHGRPRKADV
;
A
#
# COMPACT_ATOMS: atom_id res chain seq x y z
N MET A 1 30.95 -1.45 3.26
CA MET A 1 29.58 -0.91 3.27
C MET A 1 28.87 -1.32 4.55
N THR A 2 28.37 -0.37 5.31
CA THR A 2 27.62 -0.70 6.53
C THR A 2 26.22 -1.21 6.20
N LEU A 3 25.66 -2.03 7.08
CA LEU A 3 24.28 -2.54 6.96
C LEU A 3 23.27 -1.42 6.72
N LYS A 4 23.50 -0.25 7.33
CA LYS A 4 22.64 0.92 7.21
C LYS A 4 22.58 1.48 5.79
N LYS A 5 23.70 1.46 5.05
CA LYS A 5 23.75 1.88 3.64
C LYS A 5 23.05 0.90 2.71
N LYS A 6 23.16 -0.41 2.98
CA LYS A 6 22.44 -1.45 2.25
C LYS A 6 20.92 -1.30 2.40
N ARG A 7 20.44 -1.05 3.63
CA ARG A 7 19.02 -0.84 3.89
C ARG A 7 18.47 0.38 3.15
N LYS A 8 19.19 1.50 3.17
CA LYS A 8 18.79 2.72 2.44
C LYS A 8 18.70 2.47 0.94
N SER A 9 19.66 1.75 0.37
CA SER A 9 19.66 1.43 -1.05
C SER A 9 18.50 0.52 -1.45
N LEU A 10 18.23 -0.53 -0.66
CA LEU A 10 17.10 -1.44 -0.88
C LEU A 10 15.76 -0.72 -0.72
N ASN A 11 15.63 0.13 0.30
CA ASN A 11 14.41 0.90 0.52
C ASN A 11 14.15 1.89 -0.60
N LYS A 12 15.20 2.50 -1.15
CA LYS A 12 15.08 3.40 -2.29
C LYS A 12 14.57 2.68 -3.54
N LYS A 13 15.12 1.51 -3.83
CA LYS A 13 14.66 0.68 -4.95
C LYS A 13 13.21 0.26 -4.78
N LEU A 14 12.86 -0.18 -3.59
CA LEU A 14 11.49 -0.57 -3.26
C LEU A 14 10.54 0.62 -3.41
N TRP A 15 10.95 1.79 -2.93
CA TRP A 15 10.16 3.01 -3.02
C TRP A 15 9.89 3.40 -4.47
N LEU A 16 10.91 3.33 -5.33
CA LEU A 16 10.75 3.58 -6.76
C LEU A 16 9.81 2.56 -7.42
N SER A 17 9.92 1.30 -7.02
CA SER A 17 9.02 0.25 -7.51
C SER A 17 7.57 0.48 -7.08
N LEU A 18 7.36 0.95 -5.86
CA LEU A 18 6.02 1.30 -5.36
C LEU A 18 5.42 2.47 -6.14
N TRP A 19 6.21 3.47 -6.50
CA TRP A 19 5.75 4.57 -7.35
C TRP A 19 5.30 4.06 -8.73
N ALA A 20 6.08 3.15 -9.32
CA ALA A 20 5.71 2.53 -10.59
C ALA A 20 4.41 1.73 -10.47
N GLU A 21 4.26 0.96 -9.39
CA GLU A 21 3.03 0.19 -9.14
C GLU A 21 1.83 1.10 -8.89
N LEU A 22 2.02 2.21 -8.17
CA LEU A 22 0.95 3.19 -7.96
C LEU A 22 0.41 3.71 -9.29
N GLY A 23 1.28 3.91 -10.27
CA GLY A 23 0.89 4.34 -11.60
C GLY A 23 0.26 3.25 -12.45
N ALA A 24 0.55 1.99 -12.19
CA ALA A 24 0.10 0.85 -12.98
C ALA A 24 -1.17 0.19 -12.41
N ALA A 25 -1.35 0.19 -11.10
CA ALA A 25 -2.43 -0.53 -10.44
C ALA A 25 -3.78 0.15 -10.62
N PRO A 26 -4.85 -0.60 -10.93
CA PRO A 26 -6.20 -0.08 -10.81
C PRO A 26 -6.53 0.09 -9.32
N ILE A 27 -6.75 1.33 -8.88
CA ILE A 27 -7.00 1.64 -7.47
C ILE A 27 -8.40 2.23 -7.31
N THR A 28 -9.18 1.64 -6.41
CA THR A 28 -10.50 2.13 -6.03
C THR A 28 -10.50 2.43 -4.54
N GLU A 29 -11.00 3.61 -4.17
CA GLU A 29 -11.22 3.97 -2.78
C GLU A 29 -12.67 3.67 -2.45
N ALA A 30 -12.91 2.82 -1.46
CA ALA A 30 -14.27 2.44 -1.06
C ALA A 30 -14.28 2.06 0.41
N PHE A 31 -15.35 2.41 1.11
CA PHE A 31 -15.56 1.96 2.47
C PHE A 31 -15.80 0.45 2.46
N LEU A 32 -14.99 -0.26 3.26
CA LEU A 32 -15.06 -1.71 3.40
C LEU A 32 -15.60 -2.05 4.78
N SER A 33 -16.54 -2.97 4.85
CA SER A 33 -17.08 -3.45 6.12
C SER A 33 -16.95 -4.96 6.22
N SER A 34 -16.69 -5.43 7.43
CA SER A 34 -16.66 -6.86 7.78
C SER A 34 -17.31 -7.01 9.15
N GLU A 35 -17.98 -8.15 9.39
CA GLU A 35 -18.68 -8.39 10.66
C GLU A 35 -17.75 -8.45 11.85
N ASP A 36 -16.54 -8.98 11.67
CA ASP A 36 -15.66 -9.35 12.78
C ASP A 36 -14.36 -8.56 12.83
N THR A 37 -13.96 -7.91 11.75
CA THR A 37 -12.66 -7.22 11.69
C THR A 37 -12.74 -5.97 10.84
N TYR A 38 -11.89 -5.02 11.20
CA TYR A 38 -11.65 -3.84 10.38
C TYR A 38 -10.79 -4.23 9.16
N VAL A 39 -11.22 -3.84 7.98
CA VAL A 39 -10.48 -4.10 6.74
C VAL A 39 -9.98 -2.79 6.17
N GLU A 40 -8.66 -2.61 6.15
CA GLU A 40 -8.03 -1.39 5.64
C GLU A 40 -8.00 -1.34 4.12
N GLY A 41 -7.79 -2.50 3.48
CA GLY A 41 -7.73 -2.58 2.03
C GLY A 41 -7.76 -4.02 1.55
N LEU A 42 -7.83 -4.19 0.25
CA LEU A 42 -7.83 -5.49 -0.42
C LEU A 42 -6.99 -5.41 -1.69
N CYS A 43 -6.32 -6.52 -2.00
CA CYS A 43 -5.71 -6.72 -3.31
C CYS A 43 -6.38 -7.93 -3.94
N ASP A 44 -7.13 -7.73 -5.00
CA ASP A 44 -7.84 -8.80 -5.70
C ASP A 44 -6.88 -9.65 -6.53
N SER A 45 -7.29 -10.85 -6.88
CA SER A 45 -6.46 -11.78 -7.67
C SER A 45 -6.10 -11.24 -9.07
N ASP A 46 -6.88 -10.30 -9.59
CA ASP A 46 -6.59 -9.64 -10.86
C ASP A 46 -5.62 -8.47 -10.74
N GLY A 47 -5.12 -8.18 -9.54
CA GLY A 47 -4.21 -7.09 -9.27
C GLY A 47 -4.87 -5.76 -8.94
N SER A 48 -6.20 -5.70 -8.91
CA SER A 48 -6.92 -4.49 -8.49
C SER A 48 -6.74 -4.24 -7.01
N VAL A 49 -6.56 -2.98 -6.63
CA VAL A 49 -6.37 -2.56 -5.25
C VAL A 49 -7.58 -1.76 -4.79
N ILE A 50 -8.10 -2.09 -3.61
CA ILE A 50 -9.19 -1.37 -2.98
C ILE A 50 -8.68 -0.83 -1.65
N VAL A 51 -8.87 0.46 -1.42
CA VAL A 51 -8.40 1.16 -0.23
C VAL A 51 -9.60 1.67 0.54
N ASN A 52 -9.65 1.31 1.83
CA ASN A 52 -10.64 1.87 2.75
C ASN A 52 -10.08 3.19 3.32
N PRO A 53 -10.71 4.33 3.03
CA PRO A 53 -10.15 5.63 3.41
C PRO A 53 -10.29 5.98 4.89
N ALA A 54 -10.85 5.09 5.70
CA ALA A 54 -11.14 5.39 7.12
C ALA A 54 -9.91 5.52 8.00
N HIS A 55 -8.73 5.03 7.59
CA HIS A 55 -7.47 5.08 8.36
C HIS A 55 -6.27 5.33 7.47
N ASN A 56 -5.08 5.27 8.06
CA ASN A 56 -3.75 5.50 7.47
C ASN A 56 -3.64 5.10 6.00
N THR A 57 -4.12 5.96 5.14
CA THR A 57 -4.29 5.68 3.71
C THR A 57 -2.98 5.30 3.04
N VAL A 58 -1.89 6.04 3.32
CA VAL A 58 -0.60 5.76 2.68
C VAL A 58 -0.09 4.37 3.07
N ASP A 59 -0.18 4.02 4.34
CA ASP A 59 0.25 2.68 4.80
C ASP A 59 -0.56 1.59 4.12
N THR A 60 -1.87 1.79 3.99
CA THR A 60 -2.76 0.85 3.32
C THR A 60 -2.40 0.72 1.85
N VAL A 61 -2.17 1.83 1.16
CA VAL A 61 -1.77 1.81 -0.26
C VAL A 61 -0.47 1.03 -0.44
N ILE A 62 0.54 1.34 0.36
CA ILE A 62 1.82 0.63 0.31
C ILE A 62 1.62 -0.87 0.55
N HIS A 63 0.84 -1.22 1.57
CA HIS A 63 0.55 -2.61 1.93
C HIS A 63 -0.09 -3.37 0.77
N GLU A 64 -1.14 -2.82 0.17
CA GLU A 64 -1.83 -3.49 -0.92
C GLU A 64 -1.01 -3.53 -2.21
N LEU A 65 -0.21 -2.50 -2.48
CA LEU A 65 0.72 -2.54 -3.61
C LEU A 65 1.79 -3.63 -3.43
N LEU A 66 2.27 -3.84 -2.19
CA LEU A 66 3.21 -4.92 -1.89
C LEU A 66 2.59 -6.29 -2.14
N HIS A 67 1.32 -6.48 -1.77
CA HIS A 67 0.60 -7.71 -2.09
C HIS A 67 0.46 -7.92 -3.60
N ARG A 68 0.25 -6.85 -4.34
CA ARG A 68 0.19 -6.91 -5.80
C ARG A 68 1.54 -7.29 -6.41
N MET A 69 2.63 -6.70 -5.90
CA MET A 69 3.99 -6.95 -6.40
C MET A 69 4.50 -8.33 -6.02
N TYR A 70 4.15 -8.81 -4.84
CA TYR A 70 4.66 -10.04 -4.24
C TYR A 70 3.51 -10.89 -3.70
N PRO A 71 2.70 -11.47 -4.59
CA PRO A 71 1.48 -12.18 -4.16
C PRO A 71 1.75 -13.42 -3.30
N GLU A 72 2.97 -13.96 -3.36
CA GLU A 72 3.36 -15.13 -2.55
C GLU A 72 3.80 -14.79 -1.13
N ARG A 73 4.00 -13.50 -0.82
CA ARG A 73 4.41 -13.09 0.52
C ARG A 73 3.26 -13.17 1.52
N SER A 74 3.59 -13.56 2.75
CA SER A 74 2.60 -13.60 3.84
C SER A 74 2.19 -12.19 4.26
N GLU A 75 1.02 -12.10 4.86
CA GLU A 75 0.51 -10.87 5.47
C GLU A 75 1.51 -10.28 6.45
N ARG A 76 2.11 -11.14 7.28
CA ARG A 76 3.12 -10.73 8.27
C ARG A 76 4.35 -10.11 7.61
N SER A 77 4.82 -10.72 6.52
CA SER A 77 5.97 -10.21 5.76
C SER A 77 5.68 -8.84 5.15
N VAL A 78 4.51 -8.67 4.57
CA VAL A 78 4.09 -7.40 3.96
C VAL A 78 3.94 -6.31 5.03
N ARG A 79 3.34 -6.62 6.17
CA ARG A 79 3.23 -5.66 7.29
C ARG A 79 4.58 -5.20 7.80
N ARG A 80 5.52 -6.13 7.93
CA ARG A 80 6.89 -5.81 8.38
C ARG A 80 7.58 -4.88 7.39
N THR A 81 7.47 -5.17 6.10
CA THR A 81 8.06 -4.35 5.05
C THR A 81 7.45 -2.95 5.03
N THR A 82 6.14 -2.86 5.14
CA THR A 82 5.43 -1.56 5.20
C THR A 82 5.92 -0.72 6.37
N SER A 83 6.00 -1.30 7.56
CA SER A 83 6.46 -0.59 8.77
C SER A 83 7.90 -0.12 8.62
N MET A 84 8.78 -0.99 8.12
CA MET A 84 10.18 -0.66 7.91
C MET A 84 10.34 0.48 6.90
N LEU A 85 9.59 0.44 5.82
CA LEU A 85 9.63 1.48 4.80
C LEU A 85 9.13 2.81 5.36
N ARG A 86 8.02 2.80 6.10
CA ARG A 86 7.45 4.01 6.71
C ARG A 86 8.41 4.68 7.68
N GLU A 87 9.23 3.93 8.40
CA GLU A 87 10.23 4.49 9.30
C GLU A 87 11.33 5.27 8.57
N THR A 88 11.56 4.95 7.29
CA THR A 88 12.63 5.57 6.50
C THR A 88 12.15 6.73 5.62
N LEU A 89 10.85 6.90 5.45
CA LEU A 89 10.29 7.95 4.61
C LEU A 89 10.16 9.26 5.37
N SER A 90 10.51 10.35 4.70
CA SER A 90 10.26 11.69 5.22
C SER A 90 8.79 12.08 5.05
N ASP A 91 8.35 13.07 5.80
CA ASP A 91 6.98 13.61 5.66
C ASP A 91 6.71 14.10 4.24
N SER A 92 7.72 14.72 3.61
CA SER A 92 7.60 15.19 2.23
C SER A 92 7.40 14.05 1.24
N GLU A 93 8.14 12.96 1.41
CA GLU A 93 7.97 11.77 0.57
C GLU A 93 6.59 11.15 0.72
N VAL A 94 6.11 11.04 1.95
CA VAL A 94 4.77 10.54 2.25
C VAL A 94 3.71 11.42 1.60
N GLN A 95 3.85 12.74 1.73
CA GLN A 95 2.89 13.67 1.16
C GLN A 95 2.83 13.61 -0.36
N LEU A 96 3.97 13.55 -1.02
CA LEU A 96 4.02 13.42 -2.48
C LEU A 96 3.35 12.13 -2.95
N PHE A 97 3.60 11.03 -2.25
CA PHE A 97 2.98 9.76 -2.57
C PHE A 97 1.46 9.81 -2.38
N TYR A 98 1.01 10.42 -1.31
CA TYR A 98 -0.42 10.60 -1.03
C TYR A 98 -1.10 11.46 -2.11
N GLU A 99 -0.46 12.54 -2.55
CA GLU A 99 -0.98 13.40 -3.62
C GLU A 99 -1.15 12.62 -4.93
N GLU A 100 -0.16 11.80 -5.28
CA GLU A 100 -0.24 10.96 -6.47
C GLU A 100 -1.34 9.90 -6.34
N TYR A 101 -1.48 9.28 -5.16
CA TYR A 101 -2.57 8.36 -4.88
C TYR A 101 -3.93 9.03 -5.11
N LYS A 102 -4.14 10.23 -4.56
CA LYS A 102 -5.40 10.96 -4.74
C LYS A 102 -5.71 11.24 -6.21
N ARG A 103 -4.68 11.49 -7.01
CA ARG A 103 -4.85 11.70 -8.44
C ARG A 103 -5.29 10.45 -9.18
N ARG A 104 -4.85 9.29 -8.72
CA ARG A 104 -5.03 8.03 -9.45
C ARG A 104 -6.20 7.20 -9.00
N ARG A 105 -6.65 7.37 -7.77
CA ARG A 105 -7.76 6.58 -7.25
C ARG A 105 -9.08 6.90 -7.94
N LYS A 106 -9.92 5.87 -8.05
CA LYS A 106 -11.33 6.02 -8.40
C LYS A 106 -12.16 5.82 -7.15
N HIS A 107 -13.31 6.46 -7.07
CA HIS A 107 -14.24 6.28 -5.95
C HIS A 107 -15.19 5.14 -6.27
N GLY A 108 -15.29 4.20 -5.32
CA GLY A 108 -16.18 3.05 -5.41
C GLY A 108 -17.29 3.14 -4.37
N ARG A 109 -18.31 2.31 -4.55
CA ARG A 109 -19.41 2.21 -3.58
C ARG A 109 -18.94 1.41 -2.35
N PRO A 110 -19.48 1.73 -1.14
CA PRO A 110 -19.20 0.90 0.04
C PRO A 110 -19.59 -0.55 -0.23
N ARG A 111 -18.78 -1.47 0.26
CA ARG A 111 -19.04 -2.89 0.06
C ARG A 111 -18.55 -3.71 1.25
N LYS A 112 -19.09 -4.93 1.38
CA LYS A 112 -18.60 -5.90 2.35
C LYS A 112 -17.28 -6.47 1.86
N ALA A 113 -16.35 -6.64 2.79
CA ALA A 113 -15.11 -7.34 2.53
C ALA A 113 -15.27 -8.79 2.96
N ASP A 114 -15.14 -9.71 2.02
CA ASP A 114 -15.06 -11.14 2.32
C ASP A 114 -13.65 -11.45 2.76
N VAL A 115 -13.48 -11.68 4.05
CA VAL A 115 -12.18 -11.94 4.67
C VAL A 115 -12.14 -13.40 5.12
#